data_bcae81656dd6ac923e6c0fce69479b73
#
_entry.id   bcae81656dd6ac923e6c0fce69479b73
#
_cell.length_a   1.000
_cell.length_b   1.000
_cell.length_c   1.000
_cell.angle_alpha   90.00
_cell.angle_beta   90.00
_cell.angle_gamma   90.00
#
_symmetry.space_group_name_H-M   'P 1'
#
loop_
_entity.id
_entity.type
_entity.pdbx_description
1 polymer ?
#
loop_
_entity_poly.entity_id
_entity_poly.type
_entity_poly.pdbx_seq_one_letter_code
_entity_poly.pdbx_strand_id
1 'polypeptide(L)'
;AGAKPFIAYTIASVTDYGAGDEVIYPVPGFPIYESQILANGAVPVPIFLRESRDFAFDPAELEAAITPKTRLVILNTPHNPTGGILRQGDLDAIAAILARHPRVWVFADEIYSRLAYDGAFDSIATRPGLLERTVICDGASKTWAMTGWRIGYAANRTLAPVFTLWITNTDSCASQISQWAAVEAVSGPQEAADAMRARFLERRDVIVGLLNRVPGVSCKTPGGAFYAWPNVTEACRMTGCEDSE
;
A
#
# COMPACT_ATOMS: atom_id res chain seq x y z
N ALA A 1 17.49 2.18 0.17
CA ALA A 1 16.97 3.51 0.50
C ALA A 1 15.51 3.48 1.02
N GLY A 2 15.18 2.58 1.93
CA GLY A 2 13.82 2.34 2.43
C GLY A 2 13.03 1.38 1.52
N ALA A 3 11.70 1.31 1.71
CA ALA A 3 10.83 0.39 0.96
C ALA A 3 10.50 0.89 -0.47
N LYS A 4 10.52 2.21 -0.69
CA LYS A 4 10.06 2.83 -1.96
C LYS A 4 10.73 2.31 -3.23
N PRO A 5 12.05 2.05 -3.32
CA PRO A 5 12.70 1.55 -4.54
C PRO A 5 12.11 0.23 -5.04
N PHE A 6 11.60 -0.60 -4.14
CA PHE A 6 11.01 -1.89 -4.53
C PHE A 6 9.74 -1.77 -5.37
N ILE A 7 9.06 -0.62 -5.36
CA ILE A 7 7.96 -0.34 -6.29
C ILE A 7 8.51 -0.36 -7.73
N ALA A 8 9.56 0.44 -8.00
CA ALA A 8 10.20 0.49 -9.31
C ALA A 8 10.81 -0.86 -9.70
N TYR A 9 11.55 -1.48 -8.78
CA TYR A 9 12.22 -2.77 -9.05
C TYR A 9 11.23 -3.89 -9.34
N THR A 10 10.08 -3.92 -8.65
CA THR A 10 9.04 -4.91 -8.95
C THR A 10 8.44 -4.68 -10.33
N ILE A 11 8.04 -3.45 -10.65
CA ILE A 11 7.49 -3.11 -11.97
C ILE A 11 8.48 -3.51 -13.06
N ALA A 12 9.73 -3.06 -12.97
CA ALA A 12 10.79 -3.37 -13.94
C ALA A 12 11.13 -4.86 -14.05
N SER A 13 10.79 -5.66 -13.01
CA SER A 13 11.09 -7.10 -13.01
C SER A 13 9.97 -7.96 -13.61
N VAL A 14 8.75 -7.43 -13.70
CA VAL A 14 7.57 -8.18 -14.16
C VAL A 14 6.92 -7.60 -15.41
N THR A 15 7.42 -6.48 -15.92
CA THR A 15 6.97 -5.84 -17.16
C THR A 15 8.12 -5.68 -18.14
N ASP A 16 7.80 -5.68 -19.43
CA ASP A 16 8.75 -5.34 -20.49
C ASP A 16 8.58 -3.88 -20.90
N TYR A 17 9.67 -3.11 -20.89
CA TYR A 17 9.65 -1.68 -21.20
C TYR A 17 9.04 -1.39 -22.58
N GLY A 18 7.97 -0.61 -22.62
CA GLY A 18 7.31 -0.20 -23.85
C GLY A 18 6.50 -1.30 -24.55
N ALA A 19 6.36 -2.49 -23.97
CA ALA A 19 5.57 -3.58 -24.56
C ALA A 19 4.05 -3.41 -24.40
N GLY A 20 3.63 -2.38 -23.67
CA GLY A 20 2.22 -2.14 -23.35
C GLY A 20 1.70 -3.02 -22.22
N ASP A 21 2.61 -3.57 -21.40
CA ASP A 21 2.24 -4.30 -20.19
C ASP A 21 1.52 -3.36 -19.19
N GLU A 22 0.48 -3.87 -18.58
CA GLU A 22 -0.42 -3.11 -17.73
C GLU A 22 -0.16 -3.38 -16.25
N VAL A 23 -0.24 -2.33 -15.44
CA VAL A 23 -0.14 -2.39 -13.98
C VAL A 23 -1.37 -1.74 -13.37
N ILE A 24 -2.16 -2.54 -12.64
CA ILE A 24 -3.34 -2.07 -11.91
C ILE A 24 -2.90 -1.48 -10.58
N TYR A 25 -3.43 -0.28 -10.24
CA TYR A 25 -3.09 0.41 -8.99
C TYR A 25 -4.29 1.17 -8.40
N PRO A 26 -4.34 1.39 -7.06
CA PRO A 26 -5.45 2.08 -6.40
C PRO A 26 -5.42 3.59 -6.59
N VAL A 27 -6.60 4.19 -6.80
CA VAL A 27 -6.83 5.65 -6.83
C VAL A 27 -8.04 5.99 -5.92
N PRO A 28 -7.92 6.97 -5.00
CA PRO A 28 -6.71 7.70 -4.66
C PRO A 28 -5.63 6.75 -4.19
N GLY A 29 -4.36 7.10 -4.31
CA GLY A 29 -3.27 6.22 -3.93
C GLY A 29 -1.96 6.97 -3.72
N PHE A 30 -0.93 6.26 -3.33
CA PHE A 30 0.40 6.83 -3.19
C PHE A 30 0.92 7.27 -4.57
N PRO A 31 1.21 8.57 -4.80
CA PRO A 31 1.49 9.09 -6.14
C PRO A 31 2.66 8.42 -6.87
N ILE A 32 3.53 7.75 -6.11
CA ILE A 32 4.69 7.06 -6.65
C ILE A 32 4.29 5.83 -7.50
N TYR A 33 3.13 5.22 -7.27
CA TYR A 33 2.72 4.07 -8.07
C TYR A 33 2.61 4.45 -9.54
N GLU A 34 1.78 5.42 -9.88
CA GLU A 34 1.59 5.84 -11.26
C GLU A 34 2.88 6.36 -11.89
N SER A 35 3.62 7.21 -11.17
CA SER A 35 4.88 7.75 -11.70
C SER A 35 5.91 6.66 -11.99
N GLN A 36 5.98 5.60 -11.17
CA GLN A 36 6.90 4.48 -11.41
C GLN A 36 6.40 3.54 -12.50
N ILE A 37 5.09 3.36 -12.66
CA ILE A 37 4.53 2.60 -13.79
C ILE A 37 4.93 3.28 -15.10
N LEU A 38 4.68 4.57 -15.22
CA LEU A 38 5.05 5.36 -16.41
C LEU A 38 6.57 5.40 -16.65
N ALA A 39 7.37 5.61 -15.60
CA ALA A 39 8.82 5.65 -15.70
C ALA A 39 9.43 4.32 -16.17
N ASN A 40 8.78 3.20 -15.89
CA ASN A 40 9.19 1.87 -16.34
C ASN A 40 8.56 1.48 -17.70
N GLY A 41 7.90 2.40 -18.39
CA GLY A 41 7.33 2.18 -19.72
C GLY A 41 6.10 1.26 -19.73
N ALA A 42 5.49 1.02 -18.59
CA ALA A 42 4.26 0.25 -18.45
C ALA A 42 3.02 1.16 -18.53
N VAL A 43 1.86 0.56 -18.71
CA VAL A 43 0.57 1.27 -18.81
C VAL A 43 -0.13 1.29 -17.45
N PRO A 44 -0.40 2.46 -16.87
CA PRO A 44 -1.14 2.55 -15.62
C PRO A 44 -2.63 2.27 -15.83
N VAL A 45 -3.19 1.37 -15.03
CA VAL A 45 -4.62 1.03 -15.02
C VAL A 45 -5.20 1.35 -13.64
N PRO A 46 -5.87 2.48 -13.45
CA PRO A 46 -6.40 2.88 -12.16
C PRO A 46 -7.65 2.09 -11.77
N ILE A 47 -7.74 1.69 -10.50
CA ILE A 47 -8.99 1.26 -9.85
C ILE A 47 -9.37 2.28 -8.80
N PHE A 48 -10.61 2.79 -8.88
CA PHE A 48 -11.10 3.83 -8.00
C PHE A 48 -11.67 3.24 -6.70
N LEU A 49 -10.96 3.48 -5.59
CA LEU A 49 -11.43 3.13 -4.25
C LEU A 49 -12.58 4.06 -3.84
N ARG A 50 -13.68 3.48 -3.38
CA ARG A 50 -14.90 4.24 -3.07
C ARG A 50 -15.15 4.31 -1.57
N GLU A 51 -15.55 5.48 -1.10
CA GLU A 51 -15.96 5.68 0.30
C GLU A 51 -17.10 4.74 0.72
N SER A 52 -18.03 4.43 -0.18
CA SER A 52 -19.15 3.51 0.05
C SER A 52 -18.71 2.06 0.33
N ARG A 53 -17.46 1.71 0.00
CA ARG A 53 -16.83 0.41 0.26
C ARG A 53 -15.68 0.51 1.28
N ASP A 54 -15.71 1.53 2.13
CA ASP A 54 -14.64 1.81 3.10
C ASP A 54 -13.23 1.86 2.44
N PHE A 55 -13.18 2.31 1.19
CA PHE A 55 -11.98 2.39 0.35
C PHE A 55 -11.30 1.04 0.09
N ALA A 56 -12.06 -0.06 0.10
CA ALA A 56 -11.60 -1.36 -0.41
C ALA A 56 -11.77 -1.43 -1.94
N PHE A 57 -11.01 -2.34 -2.57
CA PHE A 57 -11.20 -2.68 -3.98
C PHE A 57 -12.61 -3.23 -4.24
N ASP A 58 -13.21 -2.86 -5.37
CA ASP A 58 -14.36 -3.60 -5.89
C ASP A 58 -13.87 -4.83 -6.67
N PRO A 59 -14.19 -6.05 -6.24
CA PRO A 59 -13.75 -7.25 -6.94
C PRO A 59 -14.23 -7.29 -8.40
N ALA A 60 -15.42 -6.78 -8.70
CA ALA A 60 -15.93 -6.77 -10.07
C ALA A 60 -15.16 -5.78 -10.97
N GLU A 61 -14.80 -4.60 -10.42
CA GLU A 61 -13.95 -3.64 -11.13
C GLU A 61 -12.53 -4.21 -11.34
N LEU A 62 -11.98 -4.89 -10.34
CA LEU A 62 -10.67 -5.55 -10.47
C LEU A 62 -10.69 -6.61 -11.57
N GLU A 63 -11.70 -7.47 -11.58
CA GLU A 63 -11.81 -8.52 -12.59
C GLU A 63 -11.98 -7.95 -14.02
N ALA A 64 -12.79 -6.89 -14.17
CA ALA A 64 -12.97 -6.19 -15.43
C ALA A 64 -11.71 -5.47 -15.92
N ALA A 65 -10.84 -5.02 -15.01
CA ALA A 65 -9.61 -4.32 -15.34
C ALA A 65 -8.47 -5.26 -15.78
N ILE A 66 -8.56 -6.56 -15.47
CA ILE A 66 -7.52 -7.54 -15.86
C ILE A 66 -7.65 -7.90 -17.33
N THR A 67 -6.60 -7.68 -18.10
CA THR A 67 -6.48 -8.05 -19.51
C THR A 67 -5.34 -9.05 -19.72
N PRO A 68 -5.16 -9.61 -20.94
CA PRO A 68 -3.98 -10.42 -21.27
C PRO A 68 -2.65 -9.67 -21.11
N LYS A 69 -2.67 -8.33 -21.08
CA LYS A 69 -1.49 -7.48 -20.89
C LYS A 69 -1.20 -7.18 -19.42
N THR A 70 -2.13 -7.44 -18.51
CA THR A 70 -1.93 -7.18 -17.09
C THR A 70 -0.82 -8.06 -16.54
N ARG A 71 0.18 -7.45 -15.88
CA ARG A 71 1.32 -8.13 -15.27
C ARG A 71 1.36 -7.98 -13.77
N LEU A 72 0.84 -6.88 -13.24
CA LEU A 72 0.96 -6.55 -11.83
C LEU A 72 -0.32 -5.91 -11.31
N VAL A 73 -0.70 -6.27 -10.09
CA VAL A 73 -1.69 -5.55 -9.27
C VAL A 73 -0.98 -5.03 -8.03
N ILE A 74 -1.09 -3.73 -7.77
CA ILE A 74 -0.58 -3.10 -6.56
C ILE A 74 -1.70 -3.04 -5.53
N LEU A 75 -1.50 -3.67 -4.38
CA LEU A 75 -2.37 -3.60 -3.21
C LEU A 75 -1.65 -2.84 -2.10
N ASN A 76 -2.28 -1.81 -1.55
CA ASN A 76 -1.75 -1.10 -0.40
C ASN A 76 -2.76 -1.19 0.75
N THR A 77 -2.41 -1.90 1.80
CA THR A 77 -3.27 -2.12 2.95
C THR A 77 -2.44 -2.26 4.23
N PRO A 78 -2.73 -1.51 5.30
CA PRO A 78 -3.61 -0.33 5.38
C PRO A 78 -3.24 0.76 4.37
N HIS A 79 -4.24 1.46 3.84
CA HIS A 79 -4.10 2.26 2.63
C HIS A 79 -3.62 3.70 2.89
N ASN A 80 -2.71 4.17 2.06
CA ASN A 80 -2.30 5.56 1.96
C ASN A 80 -2.94 6.18 0.68
N PRO A 81 -3.82 7.21 0.76
CA PRO A 81 -4.04 8.09 1.90
C PRO A 81 -5.37 7.86 2.66
N THR A 82 -6.17 6.85 2.36
CA THR A 82 -7.55 6.76 2.87
C THR A 82 -7.67 6.12 4.25
N GLY A 83 -6.65 5.36 4.69
CA GLY A 83 -6.71 4.56 5.90
C GLY A 83 -7.61 3.32 5.79
N GLY A 84 -8.11 3.00 4.59
CA GLY A 84 -8.88 1.78 4.35
C GLY A 84 -8.06 0.52 4.59
N ILE A 85 -8.73 -0.57 4.93
CA ILE A 85 -8.12 -1.90 5.12
C ILE A 85 -8.85 -2.91 4.25
N LEU A 86 -8.10 -3.74 3.53
CA LEU A 86 -8.62 -4.94 2.91
C LEU A 86 -8.86 -5.99 4.00
N ARG A 87 -10.11 -6.37 4.20
CA ARG A 87 -10.51 -7.39 5.17
C ARG A 87 -10.38 -8.78 4.55
N GLN A 88 -10.52 -9.82 5.37
CA GLN A 88 -10.41 -11.21 4.93
C GLN A 88 -11.30 -11.48 3.70
N GLY A 89 -12.56 -11.05 3.69
CA GLY A 89 -13.46 -11.25 2.54
C GLY A 89 -12.99 -10.56 1.27
N ASP A 90 -12.39 -9.37 1.37
CA ASP A 90 -11.81 -8.66 0.21
C ASP A 90 -10.60 -9.41 -0.34
N LEU A 91 -9.71 -9.85 0.56
CA LEU A 91 -8.53 -10.62 0.18
C LEU A 91 -8.90 -11.98 -0.46
N ASP A 92 -9.90 -12.65 0.08
CA ASP A 92 -10.40 -13.91 -0.48
C ASP A 92 -11.01 -13.71 -1.87
N ALA A 93 -11.77 -12.64 -2.08
CA ALA A 93 -12.33 -12.29 -3.39
C ALA A 93 -11.24 -11.94 -4.41
N ILE A 94 -10.25 -11.11 -4.01
CA ILE A 94 -9.09 -10.77 -4.85
C ILE A 94 -8.31 -12.04 -5.21
N ALA A 95 -8.07 -12.91 -4.24
CA ALA A 95 -7.36 -14.17 -4.46
C ALA A 95 -8.09 -15.08 -5.44
N ALA A 96 -9.42 -15.20 -5.33
CA ALA A 96 -10.24 -15.97 -6.26
C ALA A 96 -10.17 -15.44 -7.71
N ILE A 97 -10.13 -14.12 -7.88
CA ILE A 97 -9.92 -13.49 -9.19
C ILE A 97 -8.52 -13.82 -9.71
N LEU A 98 -7.49 -13.55 -8.91
CA LEU A 98 -6.10 -13.77 -9.32
C LEU A 98 -5.77 -15.25 -9.58
N ALA A 99 -6.49 -16.21 -8.97
CA ALA A 99 -6.33 -17.63 -9.26
C ALA A 99 -6.62 -17.96 -10.73
N ARG A 100 -7.50 -17.20 -11.39
CA ARG A 100 -7.81 -17.34 -12.83
C ARG A 100 -6.77 -16.66 -13.74
N HIS A 101 -5.87 -15.84 -13.16
CA HIS A 101 -4.87 -15.05 -13.88
C HIS A 101 -3.45 -15.35 -13.35
N PRO A 102 -2.90 -16.57 -13.59
CA PRO A 102 -1.66 -17.04 -12.96
C PRO A 102 -0.41 -16.25 -13.36
N ARG A 103 -0.46 -15.44 -14.43
CA ARG A 103 0.65 -14.58 -14.87
C ARG A 103 0.68 -13.22 -14.19
N VAL A 104 -0.37 -12.85 -13.48
CA VAL A 104 -0.46 -11.57 -12.78
C VAL A 104 0.26 -11.65 -11.44
N TRP A 105 1.22 -10.80 -11.23
CA TRP A 105 1.93 -10.62 -9.97
C TRP A 105 1.17 -9.70 -9.03
N VAL A 106 1.50 -9.76 -7.76
CA VAL A 106 0.98 -8.83 -6.74
C VAL A 106 2.15 -8.10 -6.08
N PHE A 107 2.06 -6.78 -5.99
CA PHE A 107 2.87 -5.98 -5.10
C PHE A 107 2.03 -5.63 -3.88
N ALA A 108 2.31 -6.25 -2.75
CA ALA A 108 1.63 -6.02 -1.48
C ALA A 108 2.43 -4.98 -0.68
N ASP A 109 2.01 -3.72 -0.76
CA ASP A 109 2.58 -2.63 0.05
C ASP A 109 1.94 -2.66 1.44
N GLU A 110 2.63 -3.31 2.36
CA GLU A 110 2.18 -3.58 3.72
C GLU A 110 2.89 -2.69 4.75
N ILE A 111 3.44 -1.55 4.31
CA ILE A 111 4.25 -0.64 5.13
C ILE A 111 3.53 -0.14 6.40
N TYR A 112 2.21 -0.25 6.46
CA TYR A 112 1.37 0.11 7.61
C TYR A 112 0.80 -1.12 8.34
N SER A 113 1.28 -2.33 8.08
CA SER A 113 0.77 -3.60 8.62
C SER A 113 0.59 -3.57 10.16
N ARG A 114 1.55 -3.00 10.89
CA ARG A 114 1.51 -2.86 12.36
C ARG A 114 0.64 -1.69 12.85
N LEU A 115 0.10 -0.89 11.94
CA LEU A 115 -0.84 0.21 12.22
C LEU A 115 -2.28 -0.14 11.78
N ALA A 116 -2.64 -1.41 11.81
CA ALA A 116 -4.03 -1.86 11.73
C ALA A 116 -4.68 -1.71 13.12
N TYR A 117 -5.86 -1.08 13.19
CA TYR A 117 -6.52 -0.78 14.46
C TYR A 117 -7.66 -1.76 14.77
N ASP A 118 -8.37 -2.21 13.75
CA ASP A 118 -9.60 -3.00 13.87
C ASP A 118 -9.32 -4.50 13.64
N GLY A 119 -8.53 -5.11 14.52
CA GLY A 119 -8.17 -6.52 14.43
C GLY A 119 -6.74 -6.79 14.00
N ALA A 120 -6.44 -8.05 13.74
CA ALA A 120 -5.13 -8.46 13.22
C ALA A 120 -5.01 -8.10 11.73
N PHE A 121 -3.83 -7.65 11.34
CA PHE A 121 -3.49 -7.47 9.93
C PHE A 121 -3.45 -8.83 9.21
N ASP A 122 -3.96 -8.87 7.99
CA ASP A 122 -3.91 -10.04 7.13
C ASP A 122 -3.29 -9.68 5.77
N SER A 123 -2.49 -10.59 5.23
CA SER A 123 -1.75 -10.40 3.97
C SER A 123 -2.35 -11.22 2.85
N ILE A 124 -2.39 -10.66 1.64
CA ILE A 124 -2.76 -11.40 0.44
C ILE A 124 -1.84 -12.59 0.18
N ALA A 125 -0.59 -12.52 0.63
CA ALA A 125 0.39 -13.58 0.48
C ALA A 125 0.04 -14.87 1.25
N THR A 126 -0.87 -14.79 2.23
CA THR A 126 -1.36 -15.96 2.97
C THR A 126 -2.38 -16.80 2.18
N ARG A 127 -2.90 -16.27 1.07
CA ARG A 127 -3.88 -16.95 0.25
C ARG A 127 -3.24 -18.02 -0.62
N PRO A 128 -3.90 -19.18 -0.81
CA PRO A 128 -3.37 -20.28 -1.60
C PRO A 128 -2.91 -19.84 -2.99
N GLY A 129 -1.69 -20.22 -3.39
CA GLY A 129 -1.14 -19.96 -4.71
C GLY A 129 -0.71 -18.51 -4.98
N LEU A 130 -0.73 -17.62 -3.96
CA LEU A 130 -0.32 -16.21 -4.13
C LEU A 130 1.08 -15.92 -3.58
N LEU A 131 1.59 -16.66 -2.61
CA LEU A 131 2.89 -16.39 -2.01
C LEU A 131 4.03 -16.30 -3.04
N GLU A 132 4.06 -17.22 -4.01
CA GLU A 132 5.14 -17.32 -5.00
C GLU A 132 5.18 -16.15 -5.96
N ARG A 133 4.06 -15.46 -6.16
CA ARG A 133 3.93 -14.32 -7.09
C ARG A 133 3.50 -13.03 -6.39
N THR A 134 3.61 -12.98 -5.06
CA THR A 134 3.43 -11.75 -4.28
C THR A 134 4.78 -11.25 -3.81
N VAL A 135 5.05 -9.98 -4.09
CA VAL A 135 6.15 -9.23 -3.48
C VAL A 135 5.60 -8.53 -2.26
N ILE A 136 5.95 -8.99 -1.07
CA ILE A 136 5.61 -8.30 0.18
C ILE A 136 6.61 -7.18 0.38
N CYS A 137 6.12 -5.95 0.49
CA CYS A 137 6.96 -4.77 0.73
C CYS A 137 6.60 -4.13 2.08
N ASP A 138 7.61 -3.99 2.94
CA ASP A 138 7.45 -3.36 4.24
C ASP A 138 8.77 -2.68 4.67
N GLY A 139 8.83 -2.12 5.87
CA GLY A 139 10.03 -1.47 6.37
C GLY A 139 9.89 -0.84 7.75
N ALA A 140 11.02 -0.41 8.28
CA ALA A 140 11.12 0.13 9.63
C ALA A 140 10.48 1.52 9.80
N SER A 141 10.25 2.24 8.70
CA SER A 141 9.88 3.65 8.72
C SER A 141 8.62 3.98 9.50
N LYS A 142 7.59 3.12 9.44
CA LYS A 142 6.27 3.41 10.02
C LYS A 142 6.08 2.74 11.36
N THR A 143 6.33 1.44 11.43
CA THR A 143 6.17 0.66 12.65
C THR A 143 7.03 1.17 13.81
N TRP A 144 8.27 1.56 13.54
CA TRP A 144 9.23 1.98 14.59
C TRP A 144 9.64 3.45 14.49
N ALA A 145 8.86 4.28 13.76
CA ALA A 145 9.15 5.71 13.55
C ALA A 145 10.56 5.98 12.99
N MET A 146 11.08 5.09 12.16
CA MET A 146 12.46 5.11 11.64
C MET A 146 12.52 5.65 10.20
N THR A 147 11.76 6.69 9.87
CA THR A 147 11.71 7.25 8.50
C THR A 147 13.08 7.71 8.00
N GLY A 148 13.86 8.36 8.85
CA GLY A 148 15.20 8.88 8.54
C GLY A 148 16.27 7.80 8.38
N TRP A 149 16.07 6.62 8.94
CA TRP A 149 17.02 5.51 8.88
C TRP A 149 17.05 4.81 7.51
N ARG A 150 16.06 5.02 6.68
CA ARG A 150 15.99 4.52 5.30
C ARG A 150 16.12 3.00 5.18
N ILE A 151 15.47 2.25 6.07
CA ILE A 151 15.40 0.78 6.02
C ILE A 151 14.02 0.32 5.55
N GLY A 152 14.04 -0.56 4.57
CA GLY A 152 12.87 -1.25 4.03
C GLY A 152 13.31 -2.53 3.34
N TYR A 153 12.37 -3.41 3.10
CA TYR A 153 12.62 -4.70 2.46
C TYR A 153 11.47 -5.08 1.54
N ALA A 154 11.77 -5.94 0.60
CA ALA A 154 10.79 -6.68 -0.18
C ALA A 154 11.11 -8.16 -0.12
N ALA A 155 10.08 -8.97 0.02
CA ALA A 155 10.22 -10.41 0.14
C ALA A 155 9.45 -11.11 -0.99
N ASN A 156 10.18 -11.83 -1.83
CA ASN A 156 9.68 -12.80 -2.79
C ASN A 156 10.84 -13.71 -3.21
N ARG A 157 10.63 -15.01 -3.13
CA ARG A 157 11.71 -15.99 -3.37
C ARG A 157 12.23 -15.95 -4.80
N THR A 158 11.36 -15.77 -5.78
CA THR A 158 11.70 -15.77 -7.21
C THR A 158 12.44 -14.48 -7.60
N LEU A 159 12.00 -13.33 -7.09
CA LEU A 159 12.54 -12.02 -7.46
C LEU A 159 13.70 -11.55 -6.57
N ALA A 160 13.98 -12.23 -5.45
CA ALA A 160 15.07 -11.83 -4.57
C ALA A 160 16.43 -11.69 -5.26
N PRO A 161 16.86 -12.62 -6.16
CA PRO A 161 18.11 -12.43 -6.93
C PRO A 161 18.08 -11.21 -7.85
N VAL A 162 16.94 -10.91 -8.46
CA VAL A 162 16.73 -9.74 -9.33
C VAL A 162 16.79 -8.46 -8.52
N PHE A 163 16.15 -8.43 -7.35
CA PHE A 163 16.24 -7.28 -6.44
C PHE A 163 17.65 -7.04 -5.94
N THR A 164 18.42 -8.10 -5.67
CA THR A 164 19.83 -7.99 -5.30
C THR A 164 20.63 -7.30 -6.42
N LEU A 165 20.38 -7.69 -7.67
CA LEU A 165 21.03 -7.07 -8.83
C LEU A 165 20.65 -5.58 -8.96
N TRP A 166 19.36 -5.24 -8.85
CA TRP A 166 18.91 -3.85 -8.86
C TRP A 166 19.55 -3.02 -7.75
N ILE A 167 19.48 -3.49 -6.50
CA ILE A 167 20.05 -2.78 -5.36
C ILE A 167 21.55 -2.55 -5.52
N THR A 168 22.29 -3.58 -5.94
CA THR A 168 23.76 -3.49 -6.13
C THR A 168 24.13 -2.41 -7.16
N ASN A 169 23.33 -2.27 -8.22
CA ASN A 169 23.65 -1.35 -9.33
C ASN A 169 23.02 0.05 -9.17
N THR A 170 22.12 0.27 -8.21
CA THR A 170 21.46 1.57 -8.01
C THR A 170 21.78 2.19 -6.66
N ASP A 171 21.57 1.44 -5.57
CA ASP A 171 21.65 1.93 -4.19
C ASP A 171 22.88 1.42 -3.44
N SER A 172 23.58 0.43 -3.96
CA SER A 172 24.65 -0.36 -3.32
C SER A 172 24.16 -1.16 -2.11
N CYS A 173 23.92 -0.51 -0.97
CA CYS A 173 23.34 -1.14 0.22
C CYS A 173 22.73 -0.09 1.16
N ALA A 174 21.94 -0.57 2.12
CA ALA A 174 21.53 0.27 3.24
C ALA A 174 22.71 0.57 4.17
N SER A 175 22.69 1.74 4.84
CA SER A 175 23.69 2.09 5.83
C SER A 175 23.82 1.00 6.90
N GLN A 176 25.04 0.57 7.22
CA GLN A 176 25.30 -0.46 8.22
C GLN A 176 24.77 -0.09 9.61
N ILE A 177 24.92 1.18 10.00
CA ILE A 177 24.36 1.69 11.27
C ILE A 177 22.84 1.52 11.29
N SER A 178 22.18 1.85 10.17
CA SER A 178 20.73 1.70 10.03
C SER A 178 20.30 0.22 10.04
N GLN A 179 21.12 -0.68 9.50
CA GLN A 179 20.82 -2.12 9.55
C GLN A 179 20.87 -2.64 11.00
N TRP A 180 21.87 -2.26 11.80
CA TRP A 180 21.92 -2.64 13.21
C TRP A 180 20.76 -2.06 14.02
N ALA A 181 20.38 -0.80 13.77
CA ALA A 181 19.18 -0.22 14.37
C ALA A 181 17.90 -0.97 13.98
N ALA A 182 17.82 -1.46 12.74
CA ALA A 182 16.67 -2.27 12.30
C ALA A 182 16.66 -3.66 12.95
N VAL A 183 17.82 -4.27 13.20
CA VAL A 183 17.91 -5.53 13.97
C VAL A 183 17.31 -5.33 15.36
N GLU A 184 17.69 -4.27 16.06
CA GLU A 184 17.11 -3.95 17.38
C GLU A 184 15.60 -3.67 17.28
N ALA A 185 15.15 -2.92 16.27
CA ALA A 185 13.74 -2.61 16.05
C ALA A 185 12.89 -3.89 15.89
N VAL A 186 13.41 -4.89 15.16
CA VAL A 186 12.65 -6.13 14.85
C VAL A 186 12.74 -7.14 16.00
N SER A 187 13.92 -7.26 16.65
CA SER A 187 14.23 -8.32 17.62
C SER A 187 14.09 -7.85 19.07
N GLY A 188 14.16 -6.55 19.30
CA GLY A 188 14.06 -5.94 20.62
C GLY A 188 12.62 -5.80 21.13
N PRO A 189 12.46 -5.15 22.29
CA PRO A 189 11.15 -4.88 22.89
C PRO A 189 10.22 -4.10 21.96
N GLN A 190 8.93 -4.44 21.91
CA GLN A 190 7.94 -3.84 21.01
C GLN A 190 7.03 -2.80 21.69
N GLU A 191 7.15 -2.62 23.01
CA GLU A 191 6.27 -1.77 23.81
C GLU A 191 6.23 -0.32 23.31
N ALA A 192 7.35 0.20 22.80
CA ALA A 192 7.40 1.56 22.27
C ALA A 192 6.59 1.68 20.95
N ALA A 193 6.65 0.67 20.09
CA ALA A 193 5.86 0.63 18.86
C ALA A 193 4.37 0.47 19.17
N ASP A 194 4.03 -0.38 20.14
CA ASP A 194 2.65 -0.59 20.58
C ASP A 194 2.07 0.66 21.25
N ALA A 195 2.85 1.35 22.10
CA ALA A 195 2.45 2.64 22.68
C ALA A 195 2.22 3.71 21.61
N MET A 196 3.08 3.77 20.59
CA MET A 196 2.91 4.69 19.47
C MET A 196 1.64 4.37 18.66
N ARG A 197 1.38 3.07 18.38
CA ARG A 197 0.14 2.61 17.74
C ARG A 197 -1.09 3.04 18.54
N ALA A 198 -1.09 2.87 19.85
CA ALA A 198 -2.18 3.32 20.73
C ALA A 198 -2.40 4.83 20.64
N ARG A 199 -1.33 5.64 20.58
CA ARG A 199 -1.42 7.08 20.38
C ARG A 199 -1.98 7.47 19.02
N PHE A 200 -1.65 6.75 17.97
CA PHE A 200 -2.26 6.98 16.64
C PHE A 200 -3.75 6.64 16.65
N LEU A 201 -4.15 5.59 17.36
CA LEU A 201 -5.56 5.23 17.53
C LEU A 201 -6.34 6.36 18.25
N GLU A 202 -5.83 6.87 19.37
CA GLU A 202 -6.42 8.01 20.08
C GLU A 202 -6.56 9.24 19.16
N ARG A 203 -5.50 9.57 18.42
CA ARG A 203 -5.50 10.72 17.49
C ARG A 203 -6.47 10.52 16.34
N ARG A 204 -6.61 9.30 15.82
CA ARG A 204 -7.62 8.94 14.82
C ARG A 204 -9.02 9.29 15.33
N ASP A 205 -9.36 8.82 16.51
CA ASP A 205 -10.71 9.01 17.07
C ASP A 205 -11.00 10.50 17.31
N VAL A 206 -10.01 11.25 17.80
CA VAL A 206 -10.12 12.70 17.99
C VAL A 206 -10.31 13.42 16.65
N ILE A 207 -9.44 13.18 15.65
CA ILE A 207 -9.52 13.92 14.37
C ILE A 207 -10.80 13.60 13.60
N VAL A 208 -11.21 12.33 13.56
CA VAL A 208 -12.45 11.92 12.90
C VAL A 208 -13.66 12.55 13.59
N GLY A 209 -13.68 12.53 14.93
CA GLY A 209 -14.73 13.17 15.70
C GLY A 209 -14.81 14.69 15.48
N LEU A 210 -13.67 15.37 15.32
CA LEU A 210 -13.62 16.82 15.02
C LEU A 210 -14.07 17.11 13.59
N LEU A 211 -13.58 16.35 12.60
CA LEU A 211 -13.95 16.52 11.19
C LEU A 211 -15.45 16.35 10.99
N ASN A 212 -16.08 15.35 11.61
CA ASN A 212 -17.51 15.10 11.50
C ASN A 212 -18.39 16.14 12.22
N ARG A 213 -17.80 17.10 12.95
CA ARG A 213 -18.52 18.28 13.52
C ARG A 213 -18.48 19.50 12.60
N VAL A 214 -17.62 19.48 11.57
CA VAL A 214 -17.51 20.60 10.62
C VAL A 214 -18.69 20.51 9.64
N PRO A 215 -19.49 21.58 9.48
CA PRO A 215 -20.60 21.58 8.51
C PRO A 215 -20.13 21.25 7.09
N GLY A 216 -20.81 20.30 6.45
CA GLY A 216 -20.49 19.88 5.09
C GLY A 216 -19.29 18.93 4.96
N VAL A 217 -18.67 18.51 6.06
CA VAL A 217 -17.56 17.55 6.07
C VAL A 217 -18.01 16.24 6.68
N SER A 218 -17.65 15.12 6.04
CA SER A 218 -17.78 13.79 6.61
C SER A 218 -16.48 13.02 6.48
N CYS A 219 -16.17 12.18 7.47
CA CYS A 219 -14.96 11.37 7.45
C CYS A 219 -15.28 9.97 7.97
N LYS A 220 -15.02 8.97 7.14
CA LYS A 220 -15.06 7.56 7.57
C LYS A 220 -13.94 7.32 8.59
N THR A 221 -14.19 6.46 9.56
CA THR A 221 -13.16 6.05 10.53
C THR A 221 -12.15 5.13 9.83
N PRO A 222 -10.87 5.54 9.73
CA PRO A 222 -9.86 4.71 9.11
C PRO A 222 -9.61 3.43 9.90
N GLY A 223 -9.52 2.29 9.21
CA GLY A 223 -9.19 1.01 9.82
C GLY A 223 -7.71 0.86 10.17
N GLY A 224 -6.83 1.67 9.54
CA GLY A 224 -5.38 1.62 9.76
C GLY A 224 -4.62 2.84 9.23
N ALA A 225 -3.29 2.73 9.21
CA ALA A 225 -2.35 3.79 8.88
C ALA A 225 -2.50 5.00 9.85
N PHE A 226 -2.13 6.21 9.43
CA PHE A 226 -2.26 7.42 10.24
C PHE A 226 -2.83 8.59 9.43
N TYR A 227 -3.70 8.28 8.48
CA TYR A 227 -4.37 9.26 7.61
C TYR A 227 -5.84 9.35 7.97
N ALA A 228 -6.41 10.55 7.83
CA ALA A 228 -7.84 10.79 7.77
C ALA A 228 -8.16 11.35 6.38
N TRP A 229 -9.18 10.80 5.72
CA TRP A 229 -9.58 11.17 4.36
C TRP A 229 -11.01 11.71 4.38
N PRO A 230 -11.20 13.02 4.65
CA PRO A 230 -12.52 13.62 4.74
C PRO A 230 -13.15 13.82 3.35
N ASN A 231 -14.45 13.59 3.26
CA ASN A 231 -15.29 14.02 2.16
C ASN A 231 -15.73 15.45 2.43
N VAL A 232 -15.34 16.37 1.53
CA VAL A 232 -15.64 17.80 1.65
C VAL A 232 -16.61 18.29 0.56
N THR A 233 -17.24 17.38 -0.19
CA THR A 233 -18.11 17.70 -1.33
C THR A 233 -19.22 18.69 -0.94
N GLU A 234 -19.88 18.49 0.21
CA GLU A 234 -20.94 19.37 0.66
C GLU A 234 -20.39 20.71 1.19
N ALA A 235 -19.20 20.70 1.81
CA ALA A 235 -18.55 21.96 2.21
C ALA A 235 -18.19 22.81 0.98
N CYS A 236 -17.67 22.21 -0.08
CA CYS A 236 -17.42 22.91 -1.35
C CYS A 236 -18.71 23.48 -1.94
N ARG A 237 -19.79 22.70 -1.95
CA ARG A 237 -21.11 23.18 -2.42
C ARG A 237 -21.64 24.36 -1.59
N MET A 238 -21.48 24.33 -0.27
CA MET A 238 -21.90 25.39 0.65
C MET A 238 -21.08 26.68 0.46
N THR A 239 -19.82 26.59 0.08
CA THR A 239 -18.92 27.72 -0.13
C THR A 239 -18.87 28.21 -1.58
N GLY A 240 -19.49 27.48 -2.52
CA GLY A 240 -19.46 27.78 -3.95
C GLY A 240 -18.14 27.45 -4.62
N CYS A 241 -17.29 26.62 -3.99
CA CYS A 241 -16.06 26.11 -4.58
C CYS A 241 -16.35 24.89 -5.45
N GLU A 242 -15.63 24.74 -6.58
CA GLU A 242 -15.80 23.59 -7.47
C GLU A 242 -15.10 22.34 -6.91
N ASP A 243 -13.98 22.54 -6.23
CA ASP A 243 -13.19 21.48 -5.60
C ASP A 243 -12.57 21.94 -4.26
N SER A 244 -11.68 21.12 -3.69
CA SER A 244 -11.04 21.37 -2.40
C SER A 244 -9.66 22.05 -2.49
N GLU A 245 -9.24 22.48 -3.67
CA GLU A 245 -7.96 23.19 -3.89
C GLU A 245 -8.08 24.71 -3.70
#